data_1dbb8de3f81bdeebd589b1a9ac84d6e3
#
_entry.id   1dbb8de3f81bdeebd589b1a9ac84d6e3
#
_cell.length_a   1.000
_cell.length_b   1.000
_cell.length_c   1.000
_cell.angle_alpha   90.00
_cell.angle_beta   90.00
_cell.angle_gamma   90.00
#
_symmetry.space_group_name_H-M   'P 1'
#
loop_
_entity.id
_entity.type
_entity.pdbx_description
1 polymer ?
#
loop_
_entity_poly.entity_id
_entity_poly.type
_entity_poly.pdbx_seq_one_letter_code
_entity_poly.pdbx_strand_id
1 'polypeptide(L)'
;SSDVCSSDLMSKPQITIKDIARELGVSPSTVSRALKDNPDISQETRDAIHKYAREHNYKPNVLALNLRTSRSNTIGVIIPQLVHHFFSCVLSGIERTAAEAGYNILVAQSNEEYEREVKIVHSFLAARVCGVITSLAKDTSRYDHYQELLDNNIPIVFYDRICTGINTERVDR
;
A
#
# COMPACT_ATOMS: atom_id res chain seq x y z
N SER A 1 -36.59 -10.29 17.94
CA SER A 1 -36.56 -9.23 16.90
C SER A 1 -35.17 -8.82 16.61
N SER A 2 -34.46 -9.56 15.80
CA SER A 2 -33.08 -9.25 15.42
C SER A 2 -32.74 -9.95 14.11
N ASP A 3 -33.41 -9.52 13.03
CA ASP A 3 -33.06 -9.91 11.67
C ASP A 3 -33.00 -8.67 10.78
N VAL A 4 -31.95 -7.87 10.95
CA VAL A 4 -31.60 -6.82 10.00
C VAL A 4 -30.09 -6.85 9.81
N CYS A 5 -29.65 -7.05 8.59
CA CYS A 5 -28.29 -6.90 8.06
C CYS A 5 -27.57 -8.17 7.64
N SER A 6 -27.98 -8.76 6.53
CA SER A 6 -27.09 -9.68 5.80
C SER A 6 -27.26 -9.69 4.27
N SER A 7 -28.01 -8.75 3.66
CA SER A 7 -28.34 -8.86 2.23
C SER A 7 -27.89 -7.71 1.31
N ASP A 8 -27.27 -6.65 1.78
CA ASP A 8 -27.01 -5.47 0.94
C ASP A 8 -25.51 -5.10 0.70
N LEU A 9 -24.59 -6.02 0.98
CA LEU A 9 -23.16 -5.84 0.64
C LEU A 9 -22.76 -6.51 -0.70
N MET A 10 -23.73 -6.78 -1.58
CA MET A 10 -23.43 -7.13 -2.98
C MET A 10 -23.05 -5.84 -3.72
N SER A 11 -21.78 -5.43 -3.61
CA SER A 11 -21.23 -4.35 -4.42
C SER A 11 -21.41 -4.68 -5.91
N LYS A 12 -22.04 -3.77 -6.66
CA LYS A 12 -22.11 -3.87 -8.13
C LYS A 12 -20.70 -4.15 -8.65
N PRO A 13 -20.52 -5.10 -9.57
CA PRO A 13 -19.21 -5.40 -10.12
C PRO A 13 -18.61 -4.13 -10.70
N GLN A 14 -17.44 -3.74 -10.20
CA GLN A 14 -16.73 -2.55 -10.65
C GLN A 14 -16.29 -2.77 -12.10
N ILE A 15 -16.59 -1.81 -13.00
CA ILE A 15 -16.18 -1.91 -14.40
C ILE A 15 -14.66 -2.02 -14.50
N THR A 16 -14.19 -2.74 -15.49
CA THR A 16 -12.77 -3.01 -15.71
C THR A 16 -12.27 -2.30 -16.97
N ILE A 17 -10.93 -2.20 -17.11
CA ILE A 17 -10.30 -1.74 -18.38
C ILE A 17 -10.81 -2.54 -19.60
N LYS A 18 -11.08 -3.84 -19.42
CA LYS A 18 -11.59 -4.69 -20.50
C LYS A 18 -13.01 -4.32 -20.91
N ASP A 19 -13.84 -3.89 -19.97
CA ASP A 19 -15.20 -3.45 -20.26
C ASP A 19 -15.19 -2.12 -21.02
N ILE A 20 -14.37 -1.15 -20.58
CA ILE A 20 -14.17 0.12 -21.30
C ILE A 20 -13.66 -0.13 -22.72
N ALA A 21 -12.69 -1.02 -22.87
CA ALA A 21 -12.11 -1.36 -24.16
C ALA A 21 -13.16 -1.96 -25.12
N ARG A 22 -14.01 -2.86 -24.61
CA ARG A 22 -15.08 -3.48 -25.38
C ARG A 22 -16.12 -2.46 -25.84
N GLU A 23 -16.57 -1.58 -24.94
CA GLU A 23 -17.60 -0.59 -25.24
C GLU A 23 -17.13 0.47 -26.24
N LEU A 24 -15.87 0.90 -26.16
CA LEU A 24 -15.31 1.92 -27.04
C LEU A 24 -14.60 1.34 -28.27
N GLY A 25 -14.60 0.03 -28.48
CA GLY A 25 -13.99 -0.63 -29.65
C GLY A 25 -12.47 -0.45 -29.73
N VAL A 26 -11.79 -0.31 -28.60
CA VAL A 26 -10.33 -0.12 -28.53
C VAL A 26 -9.64 -1.25 -27.76
N SER A 27 -8.32 -1.35 -27.85
CA SER A 27 -7.59 -2.35 -27.06
C SER A 27 -7.50 -1.96 -25.56
N PRO A 28 -7.43 -2.93 -24.63
CA PRO A 28 -7.19 -2.63 -23.21
C PRO A 28 -5.89 -1.84 -22.97
N SER A 29 -4.88 -2.03 -23.81
CA SER A 29 -3.63 -1.25 -23.76
C SER A 29 -3.85 0.21 -24.16
N THR A 30 -4.71 0.48 -25.12
CA THR A 30 -5.12 1.83 -25.52
C THR A 30 -5.83 2.53 -24.38
N VAL A 31 -6.80 1.86 -23.72
CA VAL A 31 -7.49 2.40 -22.53
C VAL A 31 -6.49 2.72 -21.42
N SER A 32 -5.58 1.79 -21.11
CA SER A 32 -4.57 1.99 -20.07
C SER A 32 -3.62 3.16 -20.35
N ARG A 33 -3.26 3.40 -21.61
CA ARG A 33 -2.42 4.53 -21.99
C ARG A 33 -3.20 5.84 -21.98
N ALA A 34 -4.42 5.85 -22.48
CA ALA A 34 -5.29 7.03 -22.48
C ALA A 34 -5.57 7.53 -21.07
N LEU A 35 -5.87 6.64 -20.11
CA LEU A 35 -6.09 6.99 -18.70
C LEU A 35 -4.84 7.54 -17.99
N LYS A 36 -3.67 7.43 -18.60
CA LYS A 36 -2.39 8.01 -18.15
C LYS A 36 -1.96 9.21 -18.99
N ASP A 37 -2.86 9.75 -19.80
CA ASP A 37 -2.62 10.90 -20.70
C ASP A 37 -1.41 10.72 -21.63
N ASN A 38 -1.16 9.46 -22.07
CA ASN A 38 -0.04 9.15 -22.96
C ASN A 38 -0.24 9.89 -24.30
N PRO A 39 0.77 10.65 -24.79
CA PRO A 39 0.69 11.43 -26.02
C PRO A 39 0.51 10.60 -27.29
N ASP A 40 0.86 9.30 -27.26
CA ASP A 40 0.69 8.39 -28.41
C ASP A 40 -0.79 8.10 -28.74
N ILE A 41 -1.71 8.46 -27.84
CA ILE A 41 -3.15 8.29 -28.04
C ILE A 41 -3.75 9.62 -28.47
N SER A 42 -4.56 9.60 -29.54
CA SER A 42 -5.23 10.81 -30.03
C SER A 42 -6.08 11.48 -28.96
N GLN A 43 -6.18 12.81 -29.00
CA GLN A 43 -6.96 13.59 -28.04
C GLN A 43 -8.41 13.11 -27.98
N GLU A 44 -9.02 12.88 -29.13
CA GLU A 44 -10.41 12.40 -29.26
C GLU A 44 -10.61 11.07 -28.51
N THR A 45 -9.70 10.11 -28.70
CA THR A 45 -9.77 8.81 -28.03
C THR A 45 -9.56 8.95 -26.53
N ARG A 46 -8.64 9.82 -26.07
CA ARG A 46 -8.44 10.09 -24.65
C ARG A 46 -9.70 10.67 -24.01
N ASP A 47 -10.29 11.68 -24.64
CA ASP A 47 -11.47 12.35 -24.14
C ASP A 47 -12.67 11.39 -24.01
N ALA A 48 -12.87 10.54 -25.03
CA ALA A 48 -13.92 9.52 -24.99
C ALA A 48 -13.71 8.52 -23.83
N ILE A 49 -12.47 8.05 -23.62
CA ILE A 49 -12.15 7.11 -22.56
C ILE A 49 -12.30 7.76 -21.18
N HIS A 50 -11.82 8.98 -20.99
CA HIS A 50 -11.98 9.71 -19.73
C HIS A 50 -13.45 10.02 -19.42
N LYS A 51 -14.24 10.38 -20.44
CA LYS A 51 -15.68 10.61 -20.29
C LYS A 51 -16.38 9.34 -19.83
N TYR A 52 -16.18 8.22 -20.53
CA TYR A 52 -16.79 6.94 -20.17
C TYR A 52 -16.37 6.47 -18.78
N ALA A 53 -15.09 6.58 -18.42
CA ALA A 53 -14.57 6.24 -17.10
C ALA A 53 -15.24 7.04 -15.98
N ARG A 54 -15.45 8.35 -16.18
CA ARG A 54 -16.14 9.22 -15.22
C ARG A 54 -17.63 8.87 -15.07
N GLU A 55 -18.34 8.68 -16.17
CA GLU A 55 -19.77 8.35 -16.19
C GLU A 55 -20.07 7.03 -15.45
N HIS A 56 -19.14 6.08 -15.51
CA HIS A 56 -19.28 4.76 -14.90
C HIS A 56 -18.51 4.60 -13.58
N ASN A 57 -18.02 5.70 -12.98
CA ASN A 57 -17.24 5.68 -11.73
C ASN A 57 -16.07 4.67 -11.78
N TYR A 58 -15.42 4.53 -12.93
CA TYR A 58 -14.26 3.66 -13.06
C TYR A 58 -13.14 4.14 -12.12
N LYS A 59 -12.66 3.25 -11.27
CA LYS A 59 -11.44 3.45 -10.48
C LYS A 59 -10.41 2.41 -10.90
N PRO A 60 -9.18 2.84 -11.24
CA PRO A 60 -8.11 1.89 -11.55
C PRO A 60 -7.96 0.88 -10.42
N ASN A 61 -7.92 -0.40 -10.77
CA ASN A 61 -7.64 -1.43 -9.78
C ASN A 61 -6.15 -1.34 -9.39
N VAL A 62 -5.87 -0.71 -8.25
CA VAL A 62 -4.51 -0.52 -7.73
C VAL A 62 -3.81 -1.85 -7.51
N LEU A 63 -4.54 -2.90 -7.13
CA LEU A 63 -3.98 -4.26 -6.97
C LEU A 63 -3.50 -4.81 -8.32
N ALA A 64 -4.26 -4.62 -9.40
CA ALA A 64 -3.86 -5.05 -10.74
C ALA A 64 -2.66 -4.22 -11.28
N LEU A 65 -2.58 -2.94 -10.93
CA LEU A 65 -1.43 -2.09 -11.25
C LEU A 65 -0.18 -2.54 -10.46
N ASN A 66 -0.30 -2.82 -9.18
CA ASN A 66 0.77 -3.30 -8.31
C ASN A 66 1.28 -4.68 -8.75
N LEU A 67 0.39 -5.58 -9.20
CA LEU A 67 0.78 -6.87 -9.78
C LEU A 67 1.63 -6.71 -11.05
N ARG A 68 1.36 -5.68 -11.87
CA ARG A 68 2.09 -5.44 -13.12
C ARG A 68 3.44 -4.75 -12.89
N THR A 69 3.57 -3.95 -11.83
CA THR A 69 4.81 -3.25 -11.48
C THR A 69 5.64 -4.00 -10.43
N SER A 70 5.11 -5.11 -9.87
CA SER A 70 5.69 -5.86 -8.74
C SER A 70 5.99 -5.01 -7.49
N ARG A 71 5.48 -3.77 -7.43
CA ARG A 71 5.66 -2.85 -6.30
C ARG A 71 4.34 -2.15 -5.98
N SER A 72 4.01 -2.07 -4.70
CA SER A 72 2.92 -1.21 -4.23
C SER A 72 3.48 0.18 -3.90
N ASN A 73 2.63 1.21 -3.95
CA ASN A 73 2.97 2.54 -3.41
C ASN A 73 2.56 2.63 -1.93
N THR A 74 2.78 1.55 -1.17
CA THR A 74 2.38 1.47 0.24
C THR A 74 3.59 1.16 1.10
N ILE A 75 3.88 2.01 2.06
CA ILE A 75 4.92 1.83 3.07
C ILE A 75 4.27 1.20 4.31
N GLY A 76 4.84 0.11 4.82
CA GLY A 76 4.46 -0.46 6.10
C GLY A 76 5.08 0.34 7.25
N VAL A 77 4.29 0.68 8.26
CA VAL A 77 4.78 1.37 9.45
C VAL A 77 4.41 0.54 10.69
N ILE A 78 5.43 0.06 11.41
CA ILE A 78 5.25 -0.66 12.67
C ILE A 78 5.60 0.27 13.82
N ILE A 79 4.67 0.44 14.74
CA ILE A 79 4.86 1.22 15.94
C ILE A 79 4.61 0.36 17.18
N PRO A 80 5.36 0.54 18.26
CA PRO A 80 5.13 -0.20 19.50
C PRO A 80 3.77 0.07 20.11
N GLN A 81 3.45 1.34 20.39
CA GLN A 81 2.17 1.76 20.98
C GLN A 81 1.78 3.16 20.54
N LEU A 82 0.54 3.30 20.01
CA LEU A 82 -0.02 4.59 19.55
C LEU A 82 -0.30 5.58 20.67
N VAL A 83 -0.54 5.08 21.88
CA VAL A 83 -0.88 5.92 23.05
C VAL A 83 0.25 6.84 23.50
N HIS A 84 1.48 6.54 23.12
CA HIS A 84 2.61 7.41 23.44
C HIS A 84 2.72 8.56 22.45
N HIS A 85 2.72 9.78 22.95
CA HIS A 85 2.82 11.01 22.17
C HIS A 85 3.98 11.02 21.15
N PHE A 86 5.14 10.46 21.54
CA PHE A 86 6.29 10.34 20.67
C PHE A 86 5.94 9.59 19.37
N PHE A 87 5.38 8.38 19.45
CA PHE A 87 5.05 7.57 18.28
C PHE A 87 3.94 8.21 17.43
N SER A 88 3.00 8.92 18.06
CA SER A 88 1.97 9.67 17.34
C SER A 88 2.57 10.81 16.52
N CYS A 89 3.54 11.55 17.06
CA CYS A 89 4.26 12.59 16.34
C CYS A 89 5.09 12.04 15.19
N VAL A 90 5.81 10.94 15.41
CA VAL A 90 6.61 10.27 14.37
C VAL A 90 5.69 9.80 13.25
N LEU A 91 4.57 9.14 13.58
CA LEU A 91 3.60 8.66 12.60
C LEU A 91 3.03 9.81 11.76
N SER A 92 2.69 10.94 12.38
CA SER A 92 2.19 12.13 11.66
C SER A 92 3.24 12.69 10.69
N GLY A 93 4.52 12.68 11.07
CA GLY A 93 5.62 13.08 10.19
C GLY A 93 5.80 12.13 9.01
N ILE A 94 5.77 10.82 9.26
CA ILE A 94 5.86 9.78 8.22
C ILE A 94 4.70 9.91 7.24
N GLU A 95 3.47 10.04 7.74
CA GLU A 95 2.26 10.14 6.90
C GLU A 95 2.33 11.34 5.97
N ARG A 96 2.64 12.53 6.49
CA ARG A 96 2.75 13.74 5.70
C ARG A 96 3.80 13.61 4.59
N THR A 97 5.01 13.14 4.92
CA THR A 97 6.10 13.00 3.96
C THR A 97 5.80 11.93 2.91
N ALA A 98 5.18 10.81 3.32
CA ALA A 98 4.76 9.76 2.40
C ALA A 98 3.68 10.27 1.43
N ALA A 99 2.67 11.00 1.93
CA ALA A 99 1.61 11.57 1.10
C ALA A 99 2.15 12.58 0.07
N GLU A 100 3.06 13.48 0.48
CA GLU A 100 3.73 14.42 -0.42
C GLU A 100 4.52 13.70 -1.53
N ALA A 101 5.08 12.53 -1.24
CA ALA A 101 5.82 11.69 -2.20
C ALA A 101 4.92 10.72 -3.00
N GLY A 102 3.58 10.74 -2.80
CA GLY A 102 2.62 9.89 -3.50
C GLY A 102 2.55 8.45 -2.96
N TYR A 103 2.97 8.23 -1.73
CA TYR A 103 2.87 6.94 -1.04
C TYR A 103 1.69 6.93 -0.05
N ASN A 104 1.09 5.76 0.10
CA ASN A 104 0.18 5.47 1.20
C ASN A 104 0.95 4.81 2.35
N ILE A 105 0.42 4.89 3.57
CA ILE A 105 0.96 4.14 4.70
C ILE A 105 -0.01 3.06 5.17
N LEU A 106 0.53 1.91 5.57
CA LEU A 106 -0.17 0.84 6.25
C LEU A 106 0.39 0.72 7.66
N VAL A 107 -0.37 1.21 8.65
CA VAL A 107 0.07 1.29 10.03
C VAL A 107 -0.36 0.06 10.81
N ALA A 108 0.56 -0.53 11.56
CA ALA A 108 0.29 -1.61 12.50
C ALA A 108 0.97 -1.37 13.83
N GLN A 109 0.38 -1.88 14.90
CA GLN A 109 0.88 -1.73 16.27
C GLN A 109 1.31 -3.08 16.82
N SER A 110 2.58 -3.20 17.25
CA SER A 110 3.11 -4.44 17.82
C SER A 110 2.67 -4.69 19.27
N ASN A 111 2.20 -3.67 19.99
CA ASN A 111 1.89 -3.71 21.42
C ASN A 111 3.06 -4.14 22.29
N GLU A 112 4.29 -3.89 21.86
CA GLU A 112 5.53 -4.29 22.52
C GLU A 112 5.74 -5.82 22.57
N GLU A 113 5.03 -6.58 21.70
CA GLU A 113 5.05 -8.04 21.66
C GLU A 113 5.78 -8.54 20.40
N TYR A 114 6.82 -9.36 20.58
CA TYR A 114 7.59 -9.97 19.49
C TYR A 114 6.73 -10.78 18.52
N GLU A 115 5.88 -11.67 19.04
CA GLU A 115 5.03 -12.53 18.20
C GLU A 115 4.05 -11.73 17.33
N ARG A 116 3.61 -10.57 17.83
CA ARG A 116 2.75 -9.68 17.08
C ARG A 116 3.53 -8.92 15.99
N GLU A 117 4.74 -8.50 16.31
CA GLU A 117 5.66 -7.88 15.36
C GLU A 117 5.94 -8.82 14.18
N VAL A 118 6.23 -10.09 14.44
CA VAL A 118 6.42 -11.13 13.40
C VAL A 118 5.19 -11.26 12.51
N LYS A 119 3.98 -11.36 13.09
CA LYS A 119 2.72 -11.45 12.33
C LYS A 119 2.48 -10.23 11.45
N ILE A 120 2.83 -9.03 11.93
CA ILE A 120 2.71 -7.79 11.17
C ILE A 120 3.66 -7.83 9.97
N VAL A 121 4.90 -8.23 10.16
CA VAL A 121 5.88 -8.34 9.08
C VAL A 121 5.40 -9.31 8.00
N HIS A 122 4.91 -10.50 8.37
CA HIS A 122 4.33 -11.44 7.40
C HIS A 122 3.11 -10.85 6.67
N SER A 123 2.27 -10.04 7.35
CA SER A 123 1.17 -9.34 6.71
C SER A 123 1.65 -8.30 5.71
N PHE A 124 2.74 -7.60 6.00
CA PHE A 124 3.34 -6.61 5.10
C PHE A 124 3.99 -7.27 3.88
N LEU A 125 4.63 -8.43 4.05
CA LEU A 125 5.11 -9.28 2.95
C LEU A 125 3.95 -9.67 2.02
N ALA A 126 2.86 -10.18 2.60
CA ALA A 126 1.66 -10.57 1.84
C ALA A 126 1.01 -9.37 1.12
N ALA A 127 0.99 -8.19 1.76
CA ALA A 127 0.51 -6.95 1.17
C ALA A 127 1.46 -6.33 0.13
N ARG A 128 2.69 -6.88 -0.02
CA ARG A 128 3.73 -6.39 -0.93
C ARG A 128 4.03 -4.91 -0.73
N VAL A 129 4.22 -4.48 0.50
CA VAL A 129 4.63 -3.10 0.78
C VAL A 129 5.97 -2.80 0.10
N CYS A 130 6.20 -1.54 -0.29
CA CYS A 130 7.42 -1.13 -0.99
C CYS A 130 8.60 -0.86 -0.05
N GLY A 131 8.35 -0.76 1.24
CA GLY A 131 9.34 -0.55 2.30
C GLY A 131 8.67 -0.62 3.67
N VAL A 132 9.45 -0.75 4.73
CA VAL A 132 8.98 -0.81 6.11
C VAL A 132 9.74 0.21 6.96
N ILE A 133 9.01 0.97 7.77
CA ILE A 133 9.55 1.86 8.81
C ILE A 133 9.11 1.26 10.15
N THR A 134 10.04 0.98 11.05
CA THR A 134 9.74 0.24 12.28
C THR A 134 10.54 0.71 13.48
N SER A 135 9.91 0.69 14.65
CA SER A 135 10.59 0.68 15.96
C SER A 135 10.35 -0.68 16.60
N LEU A 136 11.40 -1.31 17.12
CA LEU A 136 11.34 -2.64 17.69
C LEU A 136 10.42 -2.70 18.93
N ALA A 137 9.75 -3.83 19.10
CA ALA A 137 9.09 -4.14 20.35
C ALA A 137 10.13 -4.35 21.49
N LYS A 138 9.73 -4.17 22.74
CA LYS A 138 10.65 -4.30 23.89
C LYS A 138 11.21 -5.71 24.06
N ASP A 139 10.42 -6.71 23.74
CA ASP A 139 10.78 -8.11 23.89
C ASP A 139 11.37 -8.73 22.61
N THR A 140 11.61 -7.90 21.57
CA THR A 140 12.25 -8.37 20.34
C THR A 140 13.68 -8.82 20.62
N SER A 141 13.91 -10.11 20.52
CA SER A 141 15.21 -10.77 20.76
C SER A 141 15.79 -11.44 19.52
N ARG A 142 14.98 -11.60 18.46
CA ARG A 142 15.35 -12.22 17.19
C ARG A 142 14.89 -11.33 16.03
N TYR A 143 15.61 -11.39 14.92
CA TYR A 143 15.41 -10.50 13.79
C TYR A 143 15.15 -11.23 12.47
N ASP A 144 14.87 -12.53 12.51
CA ASP A 144 14.68 -13.38 11.33
C ASP A 144 13.56 -12.84 10.42
N HIS A 145 12.46 -12.35 11.00
CA HIS A 145 11.34 -11.77 10.27
C HIS A 145 11.71 -10.48 9.53
N TYR A 146 12.62 -9.68 10.05
CA TYR A 146 13.15 -8.51 9.33
C TYR A 146 14.12 -8.92 8.22
N GLN A 147 14.94 -9.96 8.45
CA GLN A 147 15.79 -10.50 7.40
C GLN A 147 14.96 -11.01 6.22
N GLU A 148 13.81 -11.62 6.47
CA GLU A 148 12.87 -12.07 5.44
C GLU A 148 12.36 -10.92 4.56
N LEU A 149 12.14 -9.71 5.10
CA LEU A 149 11.82 -8.52 4.29
C LEU A 149 12.95 -8.17 3.33
N LEU A 150 14.19 -8.15 3.82
CA LEU A 150 15.37 -7.84 3.00
C LEU A 150 15.60 -8.87 1.91
N ASP A 151 15.43 -10.14 2.21
CA ASP A 151 15.53 -11.25 1.26
C ASP A 151 14.47 -11.14 0.14
N ASN A 152 13.33 -10.50 0.44
CA ASN A 152 12.29 -10.14 -0.54
C ASN A 152 12.49 -8.76 -1.19
N ASN A 153 13.66 -8.12 -1.02
CA ASN A 153 13.99 -6.80 -1.53
C ASN A 153 13.06 -5.67 -1.02
N ILE A 154 12.57 -5.80 0.20
CA ILE A 154 11.79 -4.75 0.89
C ILE A 154 12.74 -4.02 1.84
N PRO A 155 13.10 -2.76 1.56
CA PRO A 155 13.97 -1.98 2.41
C PRO A 155 13.32 -1.68 3.76
N ILE A 156 14.16 -1.60 4.81
CA ILE A 156 13.72 -1.32 6.17
C ILE A 156 14.46 -0.11 6.71
N VAL A 157 13.74 0.75 7.40
CA VAL A 157 14.27 1.86 8.19
C VAL A 157 13.88 1.65 9.64
N PHE A 158 14.85 1.53 10.53
CA PHE A 158 14.62 1.51 11.97
C PHE A 158 14.69 2.90 12.56
N TYR A 159 13.83 3.20 13.51
CA TYR A 159 13.85 4.44 14.29
C TYR A 159 13.64 4.16 15.79
N ASP A 160 14.14 5.04 16.66
CA ASP A 160 14.09 4.96 18.13
C ASP A 160 14.77 3.69 18.67
N ARG A 161 14.16 2.54 18.52
CA ARG A 161 14.77 1.24 18.86
C ARG A 161 15.21 0.54 17.61
N ILE A 162 16.51 0.35 17.50
CA ILE A 162 17.17 -0.12 16.29
C ILE A 162 17.72 -1.53 16.45
N CYS A 163 17.75 -2.27 15.35
CA CYS A 163 18.45 -3.55 15.26
C CYS A 163 19.92 -3.31 14.92
N THR A 164 20.84 -3.91 15.65
CA THR A 164 22.29 -3.85 15.36
C THR A 164 22.79 -5.03 14.53
N GLY A 165 21.97 -6.09 14.39
CA GLY A 165 22.32 -7.33 13.70
C GLY A 165 22.02 -7.37 12.20
N ILE A 166 21.38 -6.34 11.66
CA ILE A 166 20.96 -6.28 10.25
C ILE A 166 21.52 -5.01 9.61
N ASN A 167 22.02 -5.11 8.39
CA ASN A 167 22.55 -3.96 7.65
C ASN A 167 21.39 -3.20 6.96
N THR A 168 20.87 -2.17 7.60
CA THR A 168 19.74 -1.35 7.13
C THR A 168 19.95 0.12 7.48
N GLU A 169 19.13 0.99 6.90
CA GLU A 169 19.06 2.40 7.29
C GLU A 169 18.50 2.56 8.72
N ARG A 170 19.04 3.52 9.46
CA ARG A 170 18.71 3.77 10.87
C ARG A 170 18.55 5.25 11.12
N VAL A 171 17.59 5.60 11.94
CA VAL A 171 17.38 6.95 12.46
C VAL A 171 17.38 6.86 13.98
N ASP A 172 18.45 7.25 14.60
CA ASP A 172 18.56 7.31 16.05
C ASP A 172 17.84 8.54 16.61
N ARG A 173 17.50 8.48 17.88
CA ARG A 173 16.78 9.52 18.62
C ARG A 173 17.69 10.71 18.94
#